data_ff9fbb3cd32b0f6b51a085950eb6a686
#
_entry.id   ff9fbb3cd32b0f6b51a085950eb6a686
#
_cell.length_a   1.000
_cell.length_b   1.000
_cell.length_c   1.000
_cell.angle_alpha   90.00
_cell.angle_beta   90.00
_cell.angle_gamma   90.00
#
_symmetry.space_group_name_H-M   'P 1'
#
loop_
_entity.id
_entity.type
_entity.pdbx_description
1 polymer ?
#
loop_
_entity_poly.entity_id
_entity_poly.type
_entity_poly.pdbx_seq_one_letter_code
_entity_poly.pdbx_strand_id
1 'polypeptide(L)' 'MTITLNGDPFEIARPLTVSALLTQLEIDARRVAVEHNLVVLKRDAFDLVMVQEGDAVEIVNFVGGGSGDLGTGDLGT' A
#
# COMPACT_ATOMS: atom_id res chain seq x y z
N MET A 1 -15.47 -9.26 2.97
CA MET A 1 -15.46 -7.84 3.31
C MET A 1 -15.08 -7.02 2.10
N THR A 2 -15.70 -5.90 1.94
CA THR A 2 -15.42 -5.04 0.79
C THR A 2 -14.65 -3.82 1.25
N ILE A 3 -13.52 -3.58 0.59
CA ILE A 3 -12.73 -2.36 0.78
C ILE A 3 -12.72 -1.61 -0.54
N THR A 4 -12.20 -0.38 -0.51
CA THR A 4 -11.92 0.37 -1.73
C THR A 4 -10.42 0.33 -1.97
N LEU A 5 -10.02 -0.22 -3.11
CA LEU A 5 -8.61 -0.35 -3.46
C LEU A 5 -8.37 0.48 -4.71
N ASN A 6 -7.59 1.54 -4.57
CA ASN A 6 -7.32 2.47 -5.67
C ASN A 6 -8.59 2.92 -6.35
N GLY A 7 -9.61 3.22 -5.54
CA GLY A 7 -10.88 3.73 -6.05
C GLY A 7 -11.90 2.69 -6.47
N ASP A 8 -11.54 1.42 -6.48
CA ASP A 8 -12.43 0.35 -6.93
C ASP A 8 -12.79 -0.60 -5.79
N PRO A 9 -13.98 -1.18 -5.80
CA PRO A 9 -14.33 -2.19 -4.80
C PRO A 9 -13.42 -3.41 -4.92
N PHE A 10 -13.00 -3.93 -3.79
CA PHE A 10 -12.14 -5.12 -3.76
C PHE A 10 -12.54 -5.97 -2.55
N GLU A 11 -12.70 -7.27 -2.78
CA GLU A 11 -13.14 -8.19 -1.74
C GLU A 11 -11.95 -8.81 -1.03
N ILE A 12 -12.00 -8.82 0.30
CA ILE A 12 -11.05 -9.57 1.12
C ILE A 12 -11.83 -10.53 2.00
N ALA A 13 -11.23 -11.68 2.30
CA ALA A 13 -11.93 -12.73 3.03
C ALA A 13 -12.09 -12.37 4.51
N ARG A 14 -11.13 -11.62 5.06
CA ARG A 14 -11.09 -11.27 6.47
C ARG A 14 -10.16 -10.08 6.64
N PRO A 15 -10.16 -9.43 7.81
CA PRO A 15 -9.21 -8.34 8.05
C PRO A 15 -7.78 -8.83 7.84
N LEU A 16 -6.97 -8.00 7.19
CA LEU A 16 -5.59 -8.33 6.84
C LEU A 16 -4.71 -7.17 7.25
N THR A 17 -3.45 -7.46 7.59
CA THR A 17 -2.47 -6.38 7.67
C THR A 17 -2.23 -5.83 6.27
N VAL A 18 -1.71 -4.62 6.19
CA VAL A 18 -1.32 -4.04 4.90
C VAL A 18 -0.30 -4.95 4.23
N SER A 19 0.66 -5.49 5.00
CA SER A 19 1.65 -6.42 4.45
C SER A 19 1.00 -7.65 3.84
N ALA A 20 0.02 -8.23 4.51
CA ALA A 20 -0.67 -9.40 3.99
C ALA A 20 -1.46 -9.08 2.72
N LEU A 21 -2.08 -7.91 2.68
CA LEU A 21 -2.80 -7.48 1.49
C LEU A 21 -1.84 -7.34 0.31
N LEU A 22 -0.68 -6.70 0.52
CA LEU A 22 0.31 -6.56 -0.55
C LEU A 22 0.80 -7.92 -1.03
N THR A 23 1.02 -8.86 -0.12
CA THR A 23 1.42 -10.20 -0.49
C THR A 23 0.35 -10.88 -1.33
N GLN A 24 -0.91 -10.74 -0.93
CA GLN A 24 -2.01 -11.32 -1.71
C GLN A 24 -2.08 -10.74 -3.12
N LEU A 25 -1.76 -9.45 -3.26
CA LEU A 25 -1.77 -8.78 -4.56
C LEU A 25 -0.46 -8.99 -5.32
N GLU A 26 0.50 -9.71 -4.73
CA GLU A 26 1.82 -9.96 -5.33
C GLU A 26 2.58 -8.66 -5.59
N ILE A 27 2.47 -7.73 -4.66
CA ILE A 27 3.14 -6.44 -4.74
C ILE A 27 4.28 -6.40 -3.74
N ASP A 28 5.45 -5.98 -4.21
CA ASP A 28 6.63 -5.81 -3.36
C ASP A 28 6.46 -4.54 -2.52
N ALA A 29 6.39 -4.71 -1.20
CA ALA A 29 6.16 -3.59 -0.28
C ALA A 29 7.25 -2.52 -0.39
N ARG A 30 8.44 -2.88 -0.86
CA ARG A 30 9.54 -1.93 -0.98
C ARG A 30 9.39 -0.99 -2.17
N ARG A 31 8.41 -1.25 -3.04
CA ARG A 31 8.26 -0.51 -4.30
C ARG A 31 7.04 0.38 -4.32
N VAL A 32 6.32 0.46 -3.20
CA VAL A 32 5.04 1.17 -3.19
C VAL A 32 4.94 2.09 -1.98
N ALA A 33 4.14 3.13 -2.16
CA ALA A 33 3.61 3.93 -1.06
C ALA A 33 2.17 3.48 -0.85
N VAL A 34 1.73 3.46 0.40
CA VAL A 34 0.39 3.01 0.75
C VAL A 34 -0.28 4.08 1.60
N GLU A 35 -1.51 4.43 1.25
CA GLU A 35 -2.39 5.23 2.10
C GLU A 35 -3.50 4.34 2.61
N HIS A 36 -3.81 4.50 3.89
CA HIS A 36 -4.91 3.78 4.52
C HIS A 36 -5.82 4.83 5.15
N ASN A 37 -7.04 4.93 4.62
CA ASN A 37 -8.02 5.91 5.07
C ASN A 37 -7.41 7.32 5.09
N LEU A 38 -6.74 7.67 3.99
CA LEU A 38 -6.12 8.98 3.75
C LEU A 38 -4.88 9.25 4.59
N VAL A 39 -4.35 8.24 5.27
CA VAL A 39 -3.12 8.38 6.05
C VAL A 39 -2.00 7.63 5.32
N VAL A 40 -0.93 8.35 5.01
CA VAL A 40 0.24 7.75 4.39
C VAL A 40 0.97 6.93 5.45
N LEU A 41 1.23 5.67 5.16
CA LEU A 41 1.84 4.76 6.11
C LEU A 41 3.34 4.65 5.87
N LYS A 42 4.11 4.63 6.95
CA LYS A 42 5.50 4.24 6.87
C LYS A 42 5.59 2.73 6.69
N ARG A 43 6.67 2.26 6.07
CA ARG A 43 6.78 0.84 5.76
C ARG A 43 6.71 -0.04 7.00
N ASP A 44 7.29 0.39 8.11
CA ASP A 44 7.26 -0.41 9.34
C ASP A 44 5.86 -0.49 9.93
N ALA A 45 4.93 0.33 9.50
CA ALA A 45 3.53 0.22 9.93
C ALA A 45 2.76 -0.82 9.12
N PHE A 46 3.30 -1.29 8.00
CA PHE A 46 2.58 -2.22 7.13
C PHE A 46 2.22 -3.53 7.84
N ASP A 47 3.03 -3.96 8.79
CA ASP A 47 2.77 -5.17 9.55
C ASP A 47 1.82 -4.96 10.72
N LEU A 48 1.46 -3.71 11.01
CA LEU A 48 0.68 -3.36 12.19
C LEU A 48 -0.72 -2.89 11.87
N VAL A 49 -0.89 -2.23 10.72
CA VAL A 49 -2.17 -1.62 10.36
C VAL A 49 -3.06 -2.65 9.71
N MET A 50 -4.27 -2.79 10.24
CA MET A 50 -5.25 -3.75 9.72
C MET A 50 -6.17 -3.06 8.71
N VAL A 51 -6.43 -3.75 7.63
CA VAL A 51 -7.40 -3.35 6.61
C VAL A 51 -8.66 -4.18 6.84
N GLN A 52 -9.80 -3.54 6.88
CA GLN A 52 -11.05 -4.21 7.18
C GLN A 52 -12.21 -3.55 6.43
N GLU A 53 -13.40 -4.08 6.65
CA GLU A 53 -14.60 -3.65 5.96
C GLU A 53 -14.71 -2.12 5.89
N GLY A 54 -14.93 -1.61 4.70
CA GLY A 54 -15.17 -0.19 4.49
C GLY A 54 -13.93 0.67 4.38
N ASP A 55 -12.74 0.09 4.62
CA ASP A 55 -11.50 0.88 4.54
C ASP A 55 -11.18 1.23 3.11
N ALA A 56 -10.48 2.37 2.95
CA ALA A 56 -9.97 2.81 1.66
C ALA A 56 -8.45 2.68 1.68
N VAL A 57 -7.92 1.99 0.69
CA VAL A 57 -6.48 1.76 0.55
C VAL A 57 -6.06 2.24 -0.83
N GLU A 58 -5.00 3.04 -0.88
CA GLU A 58 -4.39 3.44 -2.15
C GLU A 58 -2.96 2.99 -2.17
N ILE A 59 -2.56 2.36 -3.26
CA ILE A 59 -1.23 1.82 -3.45
C ILE A 59 -0.65 2.46 -4.71
N VAL A 60 0.48 3.12 -4.56
CA VAL A 60 1.13 3.82 -5.66
C VAL A 60 2.53 3.26 -5.84
N ASN A 61 2.85 2.80 -7.04
CA ASN A 61 4.19 2.33 -7.34
C ASN A 61 5.14 3.51 -7.46
N PHE A 62 6.34 3.35 -6.90
CA PHE A 62 7.40 4.31 -7.18
C PHE A 62 7.82 4.15 -8.63
N VAL A 63 8.03 5.26 -9.29
CA VAL A 63 8.41 5.29 -10.69
C VAL A 63 9.90 5.55 -10.80
N GLY A 64 10.48 4.84 -11.68
CA GLY A 64 11.89 5.07 -11.93
C GLY A 64 12.82 4.29 -11.12
N GLY A 65 12.73 4.43 -11.13
CA GLY A 65 13.31 3.91 -10.78
C GLY A 65 14.06 3.79 -10.10
N GLY A 66 14.06 3.89 -10.27
CA GLY A 66 14.63 3.71 -9.74
C GLY A 66 15.11 3.80 -9.06
N SER A 67 15.20 3.88 -9.32
CA SER A 67 15.82 4.10 -8.75
C SER A 67 15.88 4.36 -7.92
N GLY A 68 15.79 4.44 -7.99
CA GLY A 68 15.79 4.67 -7.35
C GLY A 68 15.78 5.18 -6.72
N ASP A 69 15.65 5.18 -7.01
CA ASP A 69 15.59 5.69 -6.42
C ASP A 69 15.39 6.43 -5.89
N LEU A 70 15.08 6.62 -5.95
CA LEU A 70 14.91 7.31 -5.49
C LEU A 70 15.25 7.89 -4.83
N GLY A 71 15.43 8.19 -5.04
CA GLY A 71 15.64 8.63 -4.63
C GLY A 71 15.89 9.27 -4.41
N THR A 72 15.85 9.43 -4.67
CA THR A 72 16.07 10.05 -4.51
C THR A 72 16.03 10.66 -4.52
N GLY A 73 16.02 10.91 -4.68
CA GLY A 73 15.86 11.33 -4.70
C GLY A 73 15.61 11.86 -4.82
N ASP A 74 15.37 11.86 -5.14
CA ASP A 74 15.09 12.17 -5.10
C ASP A 74 14.67 12.63 -5.04
N LEU A 75 14.36 12.78 -5.27
CA LEU A 75 14.02 12.88 -5.12
C LEU A 75 14.23 13.31 -5.14
N GLY A 76 14.14 13.47 -5.42
CA GLY A 76 14.27 13.55 -5.52
C GLY A 76 14.62 13.61 -5.74
N THR A 77 14.48 13.67 -6.14
CA THR A 77 14.87 13.49 -6.33
C THR A 77 15.04 13.42 -6.26
#